data_75e794ab5cdbf7d36665dda12b678ca5
#
_entry.id   75e794ab5cdbf7d36665dda12b678ca5
#
_cell.length_a   1.000
_cell.length_b   1.000
_cell.length_c   1.000
_cell.angle_alpha   90.00
_cell.angle_beta   90.00
_cell.angle_gamma   90.00
#
_symmetry.space_group_name_H-M   'P 1'
#
loop_
_entity.id
_entity.type
_entity.pdbx_description
1 polymer ?
#
loop_
_entity_poly.entity_id
_entity_poly.type
_entity_poly.pdbx_seq_one_letter_code
_entity_poly.pdbx_strand_id
1 'polypeptide(L)'
;MEESLIKEGGFAYIEKGEGRPIIILHGLMGGLSNFQGVFEYFPTKNYKVVIPELPVDSTPILKTNVTTFSKFIFDFIEFKKLKDVVLFGNSLGGHVGLLFTRDYPELVSGLIITGSSGLYEKSMIGDGYPKRGNYEYIKAKTEEVFYDPEIATKEIVDEVFASVNNREKLI
;
A
#
# COMPACT_ATOMS: atom_id res chain seq x y z
N MET A 1 -8.42 2.88 14.93
CA MET A 1 -9.39 2.89 13.81
C MET A 1 -10.46 1.86 14.09
N GLU A 2 -11.65 2.28 14.50
CA GLU A 2 -12.80 1.39 14.78
C GLU A 2 -13.77 1.27 13.57
N GLU A 3 -13.31 1.61 12.38
CA GLU A 3 -14.16 1.44 11.19
C GLU A 3 -14.20 -0.05 10.84
N SER A 4 -15.41 -0.58 10.72
CA SER A 4 -15.58 -2.00 10.39
C SER A 4 -15.15 -2.28 8.95
N LEU A 5 -14.36 -3.32 8.76
CA LEU A 5 -13.98 -3.82 7.44
C LEU A 5 -15.25 -4.29 6.70
N ILE A 6 -15.50 -3.68 5.56
CA ILE A 6 -16.60 -4.04 4.66
C ILE A 6 -16.10 -5.15 3.73
N LYS A 7 -16.89 -6.23 3.60
CA LYS A 7 -16.60 -7.33 2.67
C LYS A 7 -17.79 -7.51 1.74
N GLU A 8 -17.65 -7.11 0.50
CA GLU A 8 -18.69 -7.25 -0.53
C GLU A 8 -18.08 -7.33 -1.95
N GLY A 9 -18.79 -7.97 -2.86
CA GLY A 9 -18.36 -8.08 -4.27
C GLY A 9 -17.01 -8.77 -4.47
N GLY A 10 -16.51 -9.50 -3.48
CA GLY A 10 -15.17 -10.09 -3.50
C GLY A 10 -14.06 -9.16 -3.03
N PHE A 11 -14.41 -7.96 -2.58
CA PHE A 11 -13.48 -6.95 -2.07
C PHE A 11 -13.60 -6.79 -0.55
N ALA A 12 -12.47 -6.48 0.10
CA ALA A 12 -12.42 -6.03 1.48
C ALA A 12 -11.87 -4.59 1.50
N TYR A 13 -12.53 -3.69 2.22
CA TYR A 13 -12.13 -2.28 2.28
C TYR A 13 -12.73 -1.58 3.49
N ILE A 14 -12.19 -0.42 3.82
CA ILE A 14 -12.84 0.54 4.71
C ILE A 14 -13.14 1.82 3.93
N GLU A 15 -14.20 2.53 4.30
CA GLU A 15 -14.52 3.83 3.70
C GLU A 15 -15.12 4.79 4.69
N LYS A 16 -14.92 6.09 4.45
CA LYS A 16 -15.42 7.17 5.29
C LYS A 16 -15.67 8.44 4.48
N GLY A 17 -16.71 9.16 4.84
CA GLY A 17 -17.05 10.44 4.23
C GLY A 17 -17.83 10.31 2.91
N GLU A 18 -18.10 11.46 2.34
CA GLU A 18 -18.81 11.62 1.07
C GLU A 18 -18.09 12.63 0.19
N GLY A 19 -18.43 12.69 -1.10
CA GLY A 19 -17.82 13.60 -2.06
C GLY A 19 -16.81 12.92 -2.98
N ARG A 20 -15.77 13.67 -3.41
CA ARG A 20 -14.79 13.20 -4.37
C ARG A 20 -13.95 12.02 -3.81
N PRO A 21 -13.83 10.91 -4.53
CA PRO A 21 -13.16 9.74 -3.99
C PRO A 21 -11.63 9.89 -3.95
N ILE A 22 -11.05 9.57 -2.80
CA ILE A 22 -9.62 9.31 -2.62
C ILE A 22 -9.47 7.82 -2.35
N ILE A 23 -8.77 7.10 -3.21
CA ILE A 23 -8.45 5.70 -3.01
C ILE A 23 -7.02 5.60 -2.48
N ILE A 24 -6.87 5.06 -1.29
CA ILE A 24 -5.56 4.84 -0.66
C ILE A 24 -5.06 3.45 -1.02
N LEU A 25 -3.86 3.37 -1.57
CA LEU A 25 -3.16 2.15 -1.94
C LEU A 25 -2.00 1.95 -0.96
N HIS A 26 -2.14 0.93 -0.09
CA HIS A 26 -1.15 0.66 0.94
C HIS A 26 0.10 -0.06 0.40
N GLY A 27 1.18 -0.01 1.17
CA GLY A 27 2.42 -0.75 0.88
C GLY A 27 2.32 -2.24 1.23
N LEU A 28 3.37 -2.99 0.91
CA LEU A 28 3.46 -4.43 1.16
C LEU A 28 3.30 -4.80 2.64
N MET A 29 3.85 -3.97 3.53
CA MET A 29 3.83 -4.18 4.98
C MET A 29 3.07 -3.08 5.74
N GLY A 30 2.39 -2.19 5.00
CA GLY A 30 1.67 -1.07 5.56
C GLY A 30 0.27 -1.45 6.02
N GLY A 31 0.03 -1.37 7.32
CA GLY A 31 -1.33 -1.47 7.87
C GLY A 31 -2.17 -0.22 7.54
N LEU A 32 -3.48 -0.36 7.69
CA LEU A 32 -4.43 0.76 7.54
C LEU A 32 -4.13 1.92 8.50
N SER A 33 -3.48 1.63 9.64
CA SER A 33 -3.07 2.61 10.66
C SER A 33 -2.13 3.70 10.12
N ASN A 34 -1.30 3.39 9.12
CA ASN A 34 -0.38 4.36 8.52
C ASN A 34 -1.11 5.53 7.84
N PHE A 35 -2.37 5.35 7.51
CA PHE A 35 -3.20 6.33 6.81
C PHE A 35 -4.27 6.97 7.70
N GLN A 36 -4.22 6.76 9.02
CA GLN A 36 -5.24 7.25 9.94
C GLN A 36 -5.47 8.76 9.80
N GLY A 37 -4.40 9.56 9.74
CA GLY A 37 -4.51 11.01 9.57
C GLY A 37 -5.22 11.41 8.27
N VAL A 38 -4.93 10.72 7.17
CA VAL A 38 -5.60 10.93 5.86
C VAL A 38 -7.07 10.52 5.95
N PHE A 39 -7.33 9.36 6.54
CA PHE A 39 -8.66 8.77 6.70
C PHE A 39 -9.59 9.59 7.61
N GLU A 40 -9.03 10.33 8.56
CA GLU A 40 -9.79 11.21 9.45
C GLU A 40 -9.95 12.62 8.89
N TYR A 41 -8.92 13.16 8.27
CA TYR A 41 -8.90 14.57 7.84
C TYR A 41 -9.72 14.81 6.56
N PHE A 42 -9.51 14.03 5.50
CA PHE A 42 -10.10 14.33 4.19
C PHE A 42 -11.63 14.21 4.15
N PRO A 43 -12.30 13.33 4.91
CA PRO A 43 -13.75 13.34 5.02
C PRO A 43 -14.33 14.68 5.49
N THR A 44 -13.60 15.43 6.33
CA THR A 44 -14.01 16.77 6.78
C THR A 44 -13.94 17.84 5.68
N LYS A 45 -13.33 17.50 4.52
CA LYS A 45 -13.10 18.37 3.35
C LYS A 45 -13.90 17.95 2.13
N ASN A 46 -15.02 17.28 2.33
CA ASN A 46 -15.89 16.78 1.25
C ASN A 46 -15.19 15.79 0.31
N TYR A 47 -14.38 14.89 0.89
CA TYR A 47 -13.82 13.73 0.20
C TYR A 47 -14.37 12.44 0.80
N LYS A 48 -14.59 11.47 -0.07
CA LYS A 48 -14.81 10.08 0.32
C LYS A 48 -13.48 9.34 0.29
N VAL A 49 -12.97 8.95 1.45
CA VAL A 49 -11.73 8.15 1.53
C VAL A 49 -12.08 6.68 1.53
N VAL A 50 -11.45 5.91 0.66
CA VAL A 50 -11.63 4.46 0.51
C VAL A 50 -10.27 3.78 0.55
N ILE A 51 -10.12 2.77 1.37
CA ILE A 51 -8.89 1.99 1.49
C ILE A 51 -9.21 0.52 1.17
N PRO A 52 -9.06 0.08 -0.09
CA PRO A 52 -9.19 -1.33 -0.42
C PRO A 52 -8.00 -2.12 0.15
N GLU A 53 -8.27 -3.29 0.68
CA GLU A 53 -7.24 -4.25 1.07
C GLU A 53 -6.67 -4.90 -0.20
N LEU A 54 -5.44 -4.56 -0.56
CA LEU A 54 -4.77 -5.18 -1.70
C LEU A 54 -4.56 -6.67 -1.41
N PRO A 55 -4.87 -7.58 -2.35
CA PRO A 55 -4.81 -9.02 -2.13
C PRO A 55 -3.37 -9.57 -2.17
N VAL A 56 -2.46 -8.94 -1.41
CA VAL A 56 -1.03 -9.27 -1.38
C VAL A 56 -0.82 -10.69 -0.86
N ASP A 57 -1.47 -11.03 0.27
CA ASP A 57 -1.29 -12.31 0.95
C ASP A 57 -2.15 -13.45 0.34
N SER A 58 -3.22 -13.10 -0.38
CA SER A 58 -4.16 -14.07 -0.99
C SER A 58 -3.87 -14.37 -2.45
N THR A 59 -2.99 -13.59 -3.10
CA THR A 59 -2.60 -13.81 -4.49
C THR A 59 -1.48 -14.85 -4.58
N PRO A 60 -1.60 -15.90 -5.42
CA PRO A 60 -0.51 -16.83 -5.63
C PRO A 60 0.78 -16.12 -6.06
N ILE A 61 1.93 -16.54 -5.53
CA ILE A 61 3.25 -15.90 -5.74
C ILE A 61 3.51 -15.61 -7.23
N LEU A 62 3.20 -16.55 -8.12
CA LEU A 62 3.39 -16.39 -9.57
C LEU A 62 2.52 -15.30 -10.21
N LYS A 63 1.47 -14.86 -9.52
CA LYS A 63 0.56 -13.80 -9.96
C LYS A 63 0.70 -12.51 -9.13
N THR A 64 1.55 -12.52 -8.12
CA THR A 64 1.81 -11.37 -7.26
C THR A 64 2.73 -10.40 -7.99
N ASN A 65 2.14 -9.43 -8.67
CA ASN A 65 2.86 -8.37 -9.37
C ASN A 65 2.00 -7.10 -9.46
N VAL A 66 2.63 -5.98 -9.78
CA VAL A 66 2.00 -4.65 -9.82
C VAL A 66 0.84 -4.59 -10.82
N THR A 67 0.95 -5.29 -11.95
CA THR A 67 -0.11 -5.35 -12.98
C THR A 67 -1.37 -6.01 -12.44
N THR A 68 -1.21 -7.11 -11.67
CA THR A 68 -2.34 -7.79 -11.03
C THR A 68 -3.05 -6.88 -10.03
N PHE A 69 -2.28 -6.11 -9.25
CA PHE A 69 -2.86 -5.16 -8.30
C PHE A 69 -3.51 -3.96 -8.99
N SER A 70 -2.91 -3.46 -10.09
CA SER A 70 -3.54 -2.40 -10.90
C SER A 70 -4.88 -2.86 -11.45
N LYS A 71 -4.95 -4.10 -11.97
CA LYS A 71 -6.23 -4.67 -12.43
C LYS A 71 -7.23 -4.83 -11.28
N PHE A 72 -6.81 -5.28 -10.12
CA PHE A 72 -7.68 -5.37 -8.93
C PHE A 72 -8.29 -4.00 -8.58
N ILE A 73 -7.51 -2.92 -8.65
CA ILE A 73 -8.01 -1.56 -8.41
C ILE A 73 -8.98 -1.13 -9.50
N PHE A 74 -8.74 -1.50 -10.76
CA PHE A 74 -9.70 -1.25 -11.83
C PHE A 74 -11.04 -1.93 -11.56
N ASP A 75 -11.02 -3.23 -11.26
CA ASP A 75 -12.21 -4.01 -10.96
C ASP A 75 -12.95 -3.46 -9.70
N PHE A 76 -12.20 -2.96 -8.70
CA PHE A 76 -12.76 -2.32 -7.51
C PHE A 76 -13.44 -0.97 -7.83
N ILE A 77 -12.82 -0.12 -8.64
CA ILE A 77 -13.37 1.19 -9.07
C ILE A 77 -14.68 0.97 -9.86
N GLU A 78 -14.70 -0.01 -10.77
CA GLU A 78 -15.89 -0.40 -11.53
C GLU A 78 -16.99 -0.92 -10.60
N PHE A 79 -16.65 -1.80 -9.66
CA PHE A 79 -17.59 -2.33 -8.67
C PHE A 79 -18.24 -1.22 -7.84
N LYS A 80 -17.44 -0.27 -7.34
CA LYS A 80 -17.91 0.88 -6.56
C LYS A 80 -18.51 2.00 -7.41
N LYS A 81 -18.41 1.92 -8.75
CA LYS A 81 -18.84 2.94 -9.73
C LYS A 81 -18.22 4.32 -9.43
N LEU A 82 -16.96 4.32 -9.01
CA LEU A 82 -16.24 5.54 -8.72
C LEU A 82 -15.76 6.22 -10.01
N LYS A 83 -15.69 7.55 -9.99
CA LYS A 83 -15.21 8.38 -11.11
C LYS A 83 -14.32 9.48 -10.57
N ASP A 84 -13.45 10.01 -11.43
CA ASP A 84 -12.58 11.14 -11.11
C ASP A 84 -11.79 10.92 -9.81
N VAL A 85 -11.24 9.70 -9.64
CA VAL A 85 -10.60 9.29 -8.41
C VAL A 85 -9.26 10.00 -8.21
N VAL A 86 -8.95 10.35 -6.98
CA VAL A 86 -7.60 10.68 -6.55
C VAL A 86 -6.96 9.40 -5.99
N LEU A 87 -5.84 8.97 -6.55
CA LEU A 87 -5.06 7.86 -6.00
C LEU A 87 -4.03 8.40 -5.02
N PHE A 88 -3.94 7.79 -3.85
CA PHE A 88 -2.91 8.07 -2.86
C PHE A 88 -2.17 6.79 -2.53
N GLY A 89 -0.97 6.62 -3.08
CA GLY A 89 -0.18 5.40 -2.95
C GLY A 89 1.09 5.57 -2.14
N ASN A 90 1.36 4.59 -1.28
CA ASN A 90 2.62 4.50 -0.55
C ASN A 90 3.39 3.23 -0.95
N SER A 91 4.71 3.35 -1.16
CA SER A 91 5.59 2.21 -1.47
C SER A 91 5.06 1.39 -2.67
N LEU A 92 4.74 0.10 -2.49
CA LEU A 92 4.07 -0.74 -3.50
C LEU A 92 2.78 -0.08 -4.03
N GLY A 93 1.96 0.50 -3.14
CA GLY A 93 0.73 1.20 -3.54
C GLY A 93 1.00 2.39 -4.43
N GLY A 94 2.12 3.09 -4.25
CA GLY A 94 2.57 4.16 -5.16
C GLY A 94 2.90 3.62 -6.55
N HIS A 95 3.60 2.49 -6.64
CA HIS A 95 3.89 1.82 -7.91
C HIS A 95 2.62 1.34 -8.62
N VAL A 96 1.67 0.76 -7.87
CA VAL A 96 0.34 0.40 -8.41
C VAL A 96 -0.37 1.65 -8.94
N GLY A 97 -0.36 2.76 -8.20
CA GLY A 97 -0.96 4.03 -8.61
C GLY A 97 -0.34 4.60 -9.88
N LEU A 98 0.98 4.53 -10.03
CA LEU A 98 1.70 4.95 -11.25
C LEU A 98 1.27 4.12 -12.45
N LEU A 99 1.27 2.80 -12.31
CA LEU A 99 0.88 1.89 -13.37
C LEU A 99 -0.60 2.09 -13.75
N PHE A 100 -1.47 2.18 -12.74
CA PHE A 100 -2.89 2.42 -12.93
C PHE A 100 -3.16 3.74 -13.69
N THR A 101 -2.51 4.82 -13.27
CA THR A 101 -2.67 6.15 -13.92
C THR A 101 -2.20 6.14 -15.37
N ARG A 102 -1.15 5.38 -15.68
CA ARG A 102 -0.69 5.17 -17.08
C ARG A 102 -1.72 4.44 -17.92
N ASP A 103 -2.33 3.38 -17.35
CA ASP A 103 -3.19 2.46 -18.11
C ASP A 103 -4.66 2.94 -18.19
N TYR A 104 -5.11 3.74 -17.19
CA TYR A 104 -6.49 4.24 -17.06
C TYR A 104 -6.54 5.74 -16.70
N PRO A 105 -5.89 6.62 -17.51
CA PRO A 105 -5.77 8.04 -17.18
C PRO A 105 -7.14 8.74 -17.07
N GLU A 106 -8.15 8.25 -17.78
CA GLU A 106 -9.51 8.81 -17.79
C GLU A 106 -10.26 8.63 -16.46
N LEU A 107 -9.82 7.67 -15.62
CA LEU A 107 -10.42 7.43 -14.31
C LEU A 107 -9.75 8.26 -13.21
N VAL A 108 -8.53 8.78 -13.46
CA VAL A 108 -7.67 9.40 -12.45
C VAL A 108 -7.66 10.91 -12.61
N SER A 109 -8.08 11.61 -11.58
CA SER A 109 -8.06 13.07 -11.50
C SER A 109 -6.88 13.63 -10.73
N GLY A 110 -6.12 12.78 -10.05
CA GLY A 110 -4.90 13.13 -9.33
C GLY A 110 -4.19 11.90 -8.79
N LEU A 111 -2.86 11.98 -8.69
CA LEU A 111 -2.02 10.95 -8.12
C LEU A 111 -1.08 11.56 -7.09
N ILE A 112 -1.14 11.05 -5.86
CA ILE A 112 -0.24 11.37 -4.76
C ILE A 112 0.55 10.11 -4.45
N ILE A 113 1.87 10.21 -4.42
CA ILE A 113 2.75 9.08 -4.11
C ILE A 113 3.73 9.45 -3.00
N THR A 114 3.96 8.52 -2.09
CA THR A 114 4.91 8.68 -0.99
C THR A 114 5.81 7.45 -0.90
N GLY A 115 7.13 7.65 -0.85
CA GLY A 115 8.10 6.55 -0.78
C GLY A 115 7.87 5.46 -1.83
N SER A 116 7.46 5.85 -3.05
CA SER A 116 7.01 4.91 -4.09
C SER A 116 8.16 4.10 -4.66
N SER A 117 7.97 2.78 -4.80
CA SER A 117 8.74 1.97 -5.74
C SER A 117 8.32 2.29 -7.18
N GLY A 118 9.10 1.83 -8.16
CA GLY A 118 8.80 1.97 -9.58
C GLY A 118 9.26 3.29 -10.24
N LEU A 119 9.81 4.24 -9.49
CA LEU A 119 10.42 5.47 -10.02
C LEU A 119 11.94 5.37 -10.04
N TYR A 120 12.51 4.96 -8.93
CA TYR A 120 13.94 4.76 -8.78
C TYR A 120 14.17 3.53 -7.91
N GLU A 121 14.79 2.53 -8.50
CA GLU A 121 15.16 1.30 -7.79
C GLU A 121 16.68 1.26 -7.60
N LYS A 122 17.13 1.32 -6.36
CA LYS A 122 18.51 1.00 -6.05
C LYS A 122 18.70 -0.49 -6.32
N SER A 123 19.56 -0.81 -7.29
CA SER A 123 19.86 -2.21 -7.61
C SER A 123 20.27 -2.97 -6.35
N MET A 124 19.46 -3.94 -5.94
CA MET A 124 19.80 -4.89 -4.88
C MET A 124 20.66 -6.05 -5.42
N ILE A 125 21.17 -5.93 -6.66
CA ILE A 125 22.06 -6.90 -7.28
C ILE A 125 23.42 -6.78 -6.58
N GLY A 126 23.71 -7.74 -5.71
CA GLY A 126 25.01 -7.84 -4.99
C GLY A 126 24.91 -8.33 -3.55
N ASP A 127 23.82 -8.12 -2.87
CA ASP A 127 23.68 -8.45 -1.44
C ASP A 127 23.07 -9.83 -1.16
N GLY A 128 23.18 -10.79 -2.05
CA GLY A 128 22.70 -12.15 -1.79
C GLY A 128 21.23 -12.24 -1.31
N TYR A 129 20.79 -13.44 -0.99
CA TYR A 129 19.47 -13.66 -0.39
C TYR A 129 19.29 -12.81 0.88
N PRO A 130 18.20 -12.08 1.05
CA PRO A 130 17.98 -11.26 2.24
C PRO A 130 18.15 -12.12 3.49
N LYS A 131 19.06 -11.71 4.38
CA LYS A 131 19.37 -12.40 5.64
C LYS A 131 18.23 -12.17 6.64
N ARG A 132 17.04 -12.71 6.34
CA ARG A 132 15.81 -12.49 7.12
C ARG A 132 15.94 -12.83 8.60
N GLY A 133 16.74 -13.86 8.93
CA GLY A 133 17.00 -14.26 10.32
C GLY A 133 18.06 -13.40 11.04
N ASN A 134 18.65 -12.41 10.38
CA ASN A 134 19.65 -11.54 10.99
C ASN A 134 19.00 -10.21 11.37
N TYR A 135 18.81 -9.98 12.67
CA TYR A 135 18.17 -8.79 13.21
C TYR A 135 18.90 -7.49 12.84
N GLU A 136 20.23 -7.47 12.92
CA GLU A 136 21.03 -6.28 12.60
C GLU A 136 20.93 -5.92 11.10
N TYR A 137 20.84 -6.94 10.23
CA TYR A 137 20.61 -6.72 8.81
C TYR A 137 19.23 -6.10 8.57
N ILE A 138 18.19 -6.64 9.22
CA ILE A 138 16.81 -6.10 9.11
C ILE A 138 16.76 -4.68 9.68
N LYS A 139 17.41 -4.42 10.82
CA LYS A 139 17.50 -3.09 11.42
C LYS A 139 18.10 -2.09 10.44
N ALA A 140 19.29 -2.38 9.90
CA ALA A 140 19.96 -1.51 8.93
C ALA A 140 19.08 -1.24 7.69
N LYS A 141 18.38 -2.26 7.18
CA LYS A 141 17.46 -2.10 6.04
C LYS A 141 16.22 -1.30 6.39
N THR A 142 15.72 -1.41 7.61
CA THR A 142 14.59 -0.59 8.09
C THR A 142 15.01 0.87 8.25
N GLU A 143 16.19 1.13 8.79
CA GLU A 143 16.77 2.46 8.90
C GLU A 143 16.95 3.15 7.53
N GLU A 144 17.39 2.40 6.50
CA GLU A 144 17.55 2.92 5.12
C GLU A 144 16.22 3.39 4.48
N VAL A 145 15.06 2.97 4.99
CA VAL A 145 13.75 3.36 4.45
C VAL A 145 13.36 4.78 4.85
N PHE A 146 13.88 5.27 5.98
CA PHE A 146 13.55 6.59 6.51
C PHE A 146 14.60 7.63 6.12
N TYR A 147 14.17 8.88 5.89
CA TYR A 147 15.08 10.01 5.73
C TYR A 147 15.92 10.24 7.00
N ASP A 148 15.28 10.10 8.16
CA ASP A 148 15.92 10.11 9.47
C ASP A 148 15.92 8.67 10.02
N PRO A 149 17.09 8.01 10.10
CA PRO A 149 17.19 6.65 10.58
C PRO A 149 16.69 6.44 12.02
N GLU A 150 16.67 7.49 12.86
CA GLU A 150 16.19 7.41 14.24
C GLU A 150 14.68 7.13 14.34
N ILE A 151 13.93 7.39 13.25
CA ILE A 151 12.50 7.04 13.14
C ILE A 151 12.31 5.53 13.15
N ALA A 152 13.30 4.75 12.73
CA ALA A 152 13.28 3.28 12.82
C ALA A 152 13.49 2.82 14.26
N THR A 153 12.51 3.12 15.13
CA THR A 153 12.55 2.71 16.53
C THR A 153 12.65 1.20 16.68
N LYS A 154 13.03 0.75 17.87
CA LYS A 154 13.11 -0.70 18.15
C LYS A 154 11.79 -1.42 17.85
N GLU A 155 10.66 -0.80 18.18
CA GLU A 155 9.32 -1.34 17.96
C GLU A 155 9.05 -1.55 16.46
N ILE A 156 9.42 -0.58 15.62
CA ILE A 156 9.28 -0.66 14.16
C ILE A 156 10.17 -1.78 13.61
N VAL A 157 11.42 -1.85 14.07
CA VAL A 157 12.35 -2.91 13.63
C VAL A 157 11.85 -4.29 14.05
N ASP A 158 11.33 -4.43 15.28
CA ASP A 158 10.77 -5.69 15.79
C ASP A 158 9.56 -6.12 14.97
N GLU A 159 8.67 -5.19 14.60
CA GLU A 159 7.51 -5.46 13.74
C GLU A 159 7.93 -5.94 12.35
N VAL A 160 8.90 -5.26 11.72
CA VAL A 160 9.46 -5.66 10.42
C VAL A 160 10.12 -7.03 10.53
N PHE A 161 10.94 -7.25 11.54
CA PHE A 161 11.61 -8.53 11.76
C PHE A 161 10.61 -9.69 11.94
N ALA A 162 9.56 -9.49 12.73
CA ALA A 162 8.50 -10.47 12.90
C ALA A 162 7.75 -10.71 11.57
N SER A 163 7.43 -9.65 10.83
CA SER A 163 6.70 -9.75 9.57
C SER A 163 7.48 -10.53 8.51
N VAL A 164 8.77 -10.22 8.30
CA VAL A 164 9.60 -10.90 7.27
C VAL A 164 9.96 -12.35 7.64
N ASN A 165 9.79 -12.73 8.91
CA ASN A 165 10.01 -14.08 9.41
C ASN A 165 8.71 -14.88 9.64
N ASN A 166 7.54 -14.25 9.41
CA ASN A 166 6.26 -14.96 9.51
C ASN A 166 6.13 -15.97 8.36
N ARG A 167 6.21 -17.26 8.67
CA ARG A 167 6.16 -18.35 7.69
C ARG A 167 4.82 -18.43 6.96
N GLU A 168 3.73 -17.99 7.56
CA GLU A 168 2.41 -18.00 6.93
C GLU A 168 2.30 -16.98 5.77
N LYS A 169 3.11 -15.93 5.81
CA LYS A 169 3.21 -14.92 4.74
C LYS A 169 4.22 -15.27 3.65
N LEU A 170 4.95 -16.36 3.79
CA LEU A 170 6.04 -16.78 2.89
C LEU A 170 5.67 -17.98 2.02
N ILE A 171 4.48 -18.55 2.18
CA ILE A 171 3.93 -19.67 1.42
C ILE A 171 2.80 -19.16 0.52
#